data_54705a8d4ec996ea458ea8b997574353
#
_entry.id   54705a8d4ec996ea458ea8b997574353
#
_cell.length_a   1.000
_cell.length_b   1.000
_cell.length_c   1.000
_cell.angle_alpha   90.00
_cell.angle_beta   90.00
_cell.angle_gamma   90.00
#
_symmetry.space_group_name_H-M   'P 1'
#
loop_
_entity.id
_entity.type
_entity.pdbx_description
1 polymer ?
#
loop_
_entity_poly.entity_id
_entity_poly.type
_entity_poly.pdbx_seq_one_letter_code
_entity_poly.pdbx_strand_id
1 'polypeptide(L)'
;TGSLEHKFLYKDLVKGELTITENDIDQVLLKSDGIPTYHFAHAVDDHLMRTTHVVRGDEWLPSLPFHIQLFRALGFSLPKYVHIGPLMKMDGASKRKLSKRKDPELALTYYKAEGFPVRAVYEYVMTLLNSNYEDWRRANPTAKPEDFPFSCKKLNPAGALFDYAKLCDVSKNVISTMTAQEVYGLTLEYAREFDPEFGEALASDPAYATAIFAIGRGGKKPRKDLATWKE
;
A
#
# COMPACT_ATOMS: atom_id res chain seq x y z
N THR A 1 8.53 34.11 10.47
CA THR A 1 9.80 33.44 10.08
C THR A 1 10.37 32.72 11.27
N GLY A 2 10.84 31.50 11.09
CA GLY A 2 11.54 30.76 12.11
C GLY A 2 13.03 31.15 12.17
N SER A 3 13.81 30.47 12.99
CA SER A 3 15.23 30.64 13.12
C SER A 3 15.95 29.31 13.02
N LEU A 4 17.06 29.24 12.28
CA LEU A 4 17.90 28.06 12.20
C LEU A 4 18.58 27.71 13.54
N GLU A 5 18.62 28.66 14.48
CA GLU A 5 19.12 28.43 15.84
C GLU A 5 18.08 27.69 16.71
N HIS A 6 16.81 27.81 16.37
CA HIS A 6 15.73 27.15 17.11
C HIS A 6 15.56 25.72 16.65
N LYS A 7 15.69 24.80 17.60
CA LYS A 7 15.46 23.38 17.41
C LYS A 7 14.42 22.90 18.42
N PHE A 8 13.57 21.97 17.97
CA PHE A 8 12.62 21.32 18.84
C PHE A 8 12.54 19.82 18.53
N LEU A 9 12.10 19.07 19.51
CA LEU A 9 11.88 17.64 19.35
C LEU A 9 10.47 17.40 18.79
N TYR A 10 10.38 16.55 17.80
CA TYR A 10 9.13 16.06 17.24
C TYR A 10 9.13 14.54 17.22
N LYS A 11 8.02 13.92 17.63
CA LYS A 11 7.87 12.47 17.64
C LYS A 11 7.07 12.01 16.42
N ASP A 12 7.77 11.54 15.41
CA ASP A 12 7.17 10.81 14.29
C ASP A 12 6.78 9.39 14.74
N LEU A 13 5.65 8.86 14.25
CA LEU A 13 5.15 7.57 14.71
C LEU A 13 5.95 6.37 14.18
N VAL A 14 6.77 6.58 13.14
CA VAL A 14 7.62 5.54 12.52
C VAL A 14 9.10 5.83 12.72
N LYS A 15 9.53 7.06 12.44
CA LYS A 15 10.94 7.47 12.54
C LYS A 15 11.38 7.74 13.97
N GLY A 16 10.45 7.82 14.94
CA GLY A 16 10.77 8.11 16.34
C GLY A 16 11.01 9.59 16.62
N GLU A 17 11.88 9.89 17.58
CA GLU A 17 12.24 11.27 17.91
C GLU A 17 13.13 11.88 16.85
N LEU A 18 12.69 13.03 16.33
CA LEU A 18 13.40 13.82 15.34
C LEU A 18 13.73 15.19 15.95
N THR A 19 14.99 15.61 15.82
CA THR A 19 15.37 16.99 16.10
C THR A 19 15.08 17.83 14.87
N ILE A 20 14.09 18.73 14.98
CA ILE A 20 13.64 19.59 13.91
C ILE A 20 14.25 20.96 14.08
N THR A 21 14.92 21.46 13.04
CA THR A 21 15.34 22.86 12.93
C THR A 21 14.21 23.64 12.26
N GLU A 22 13.89 24.82 12.77
CA GLU A 22 12.84 25.66 12.20
C GLU A 22 13.20 26.07 10.77
N ASN A 23 12.16 26.27 9.94
CA ASN A 23 12.31 26.83 8.60
C ASN A 23 12.41 28.36 8.71
N ASP A 24 13.45 28.95 8.18
CA ASP A 24 13.70 30.41 8.13
C ASP A 24 13.46 31.03 6.75
N ILE A 25 13.08 30.21 5.77
CA ILE A 25 12.85 30.65 4.39
C ILE A 25 11.37 30.95 4.20
N ASP A 26 11.07 32.10 3.59
CA ASP A 26 9.73 32.46 3.20
C ASP A 26 9.20 31.49 2.14
N GLN A 27 7.96 31.08 2.29
CA GLN A 27 7.31 30.11 1.42
C GLN A 27 6.04 30.73 0.78
N VAL A 28 5.87 30.46 -0.49
CA VAL A 28 4.65 30.86 -1.20
C VAL A 28 3.49 29.97 -0.75
N LEU A 29 2.47 30.55 -0.14
CA LEU A 29 1.25 29.86 0.29
C LEU A 29 0.16 29.91 -0.78
N LEU A 30 -0.01 31.10 -1.41
CA LEU A 30 -0.93 31.30 -2.52
C LEU A 30 -0.14 31.70 -3.75
N LYS A 31 -0.43 31.10 -4.88
CA LYS A 31 0.10 31.49 -6.18
C LYS A 31 -0.51 32.82 -6.65
N SER A 32 0.06 33.43 -7.68
CA SER A 32 -0.44 34.66 -8.27
C SER A 32 -1.87 34.58 -8.83
N ASP A 33 -2.33 33.36 -9.15
CA ASP A 33 -3.69 33.07 -9.62
C ASP A 33 -4.67 32.82 -8.45
N GLY A 34 -4.22 32.94 -7.20
CA GLY A 34 -5.02 32.69 -6.00
C GLY A 34 -5.17 31.23 -5.61
N ILE A 35 -4.59 30.29 -6.40
CA ILE A 35 -4.62 28.86 -6.06
C ILE A 35 -3.60 28.57 -4.96
N PRO A 36 -3.97 27.83 -3.89
CA PRO A 36 -3.04 27.47 -2.83
C PRO A 36 -1.93 26.54 -3.34
N THR A 37 -0.75 26.69 -2.74
CA THR A 37 0.29 25.66 -2.90
C THR A 37 -0.10 24.42 -2.08
N TYR A 38 0.53 23.28 -2.40
CA TYR A 38 0.33 22.04 -1.64
C TYR A 38 0.48 22.25 -0.13
N HIS A 39 1.46 23.02 0.30
CA HIS A 39 1.73 23.25 1.71
C HIS A 39 0.57 23.93 2.44
N PHE A 40 -0.05 24.93 1.80
CA PHE A 40 -1.17 25.63 2.39
C PHE A 40 -2.44 24.77 2.34
N ALA A 41 -2.72 24.14 1.19
CA ALA A 41 -3.85 23.21 1.05
C ALA A 41 -3.77 22.09 2.09
N HIS A 42 -2.60 21.47 2.26
CA HIS A 42 -2.37 20.45 3.29
C HIS A 42 -2.79 20.90 4.69
N ALA A 43 -2.37 22.11 5.11
CA ALA A 43 -2.69 22.59 6.45
C ALA A 43 -4.20 22.89 6.63
N VAL A 44 -4.83 23.51 5.62
CA VAL A 44 -6.24 23.90 5.68
C VAL A 44 -7.16 22.69 5.54
N ASP A 45 -6.91 21.85 4.55
CA ASP A 45 -7.74 20.66 4.28
C ASP A 45 -7.68 19.68 5.45
N ASP A 46 -6.50 19.37 5.96
CA ASP A 46 -6.34 18.47 7.10
C ASP A 46 -6.99 19.01 8.37
N HIS A 47 -6.93 20.33 8.59
CA HIS A 47 -7.66 20.96 9.70
C HIS A 47 -9.17 20.82 9.55
N LEU A 48 -9.71 21.18 8.38
CA LEU A 48 -11.16 21.15 8.12
C LEU A 48 -11.71 19.72 8.09
N MET A 49 -10.96 18.77 7.56
CA MET A 49 -11.30 17.35 7.54
C MET A 49 -11.05 16.65 8.88
N ARG A 50 -10.49 17.36 9.87
CA ARG A 50 -10.14 16.82 11.19
C ARG A 50 -9.19 15.63 11.10
N THR A 51 -8.23 15.67 10.19
CA THR A 51 -7.23 14.64 9.99
C THR A 51 -6.41 14.45 11.28
N THR A 52 -6.39 13.23 11.80
CA THR A 52 -5.67 12.89 13.03
C THR A 52 -4.26 12.39 12.75
N HIS A 53 -4.06 11.71 11.62
CA HIS A 53 -2.80 11.11 11.22
C HIS A 53 -2.54 11.38 9.74
N VAL A 54 -1.34 11.90 9.43
CA VAL A 54 -0.85 12.11 8.06
C VAL A 54 0.16 11.03 7.74
N VAL A 55 -0.23 10.07 6.89
CA VAL A 55 0.65 9.00 6.42
C VAL A 55 1.21 9.39 5.05
N ARG A 56 2.53 9.51 4.94
CA ARG A 56 3.17 9.93 3.69
C ARG A 56 4.60 9.37 3.55
N GLY A 57 5.18 9.48 2.37
CA GLY A 57 6.56 9.07 2.12
C GLY A 57 7.58 9.94 2.88
N ASP A 58 8.72 9.37 3.20
CA ASP A 58 9.79 10.06 3.93
C ASP A 58 10.49 11.16 3.13
N GLU A 59 10.26 11.23 1.81
CA GLU A 59 10.63 12.38 0.98
C GLU A 59 9.99 13.72 1.44
N TRP A 60 8.96 13.67 2.27
CA TRP A 60 8.31 14.84 2.86
C TRP A 60 8.90 15.29 4.20
N LEU A 61 9.87 14.55 4.75
CA LEU A 61 10.56 14.95 6.00
C LEU A 61 11.19 16.34 5.93
N PRO A 62 11.84 16.75 4.83
CA PRO A 62 12.38 18.10 4.72
C PRO A 62 11.35 19.23 4.81
N SER A 63 10.08 18.94 4.48
CA SER A 63 8.98 19.91 4.58
C SER A 63 8.30 19.91 5.95
N LEU A 64 8.61 18.95 6.81
CA LEU A 64 7.96 18.80 8.13
C LEU A 64 8.14 20.03 9.03
N PRO A 65 9.35 20.67 9.12
CA PRO A 65 9.52 21.87 9.92
C PRO A 65 8.54 22.97 9.51
N PHE A 66 8.45 23.23 8.22
CA PHE A 66 7.57 24.24 7.68
C PHE A 66 6.09 23.92 7.93
N HIS A 67 5.67 22.67 7.76
CA HIS A 67 4.28 22.28 8.04
C HIS A 67 3.92 22.48 9.52
N ILE A 68 4.80 22.11 10.45
CA ILE A 68 4.58 22.32 11.88
C ILE A 68 4.43 23.80 12.21
N GLN A 69 5.30 24.66 11.64
CA GLN A 69 5.22 26.10 11.82
C GLN A 69 3.94 26.68 11.23
N LEU A 70 3.53 26.20 10.06
CA LEU A 70 2.31 26.66 9.37
C LEU A 70 1.05 26.31 10.19
N PHE A 71 0.90 25.09 10.68
CA PHE A 71 -0.21 24.71 11.56
C PHE A 71 -0.26 25.60 12.81
N ARG A 72 0.89 25.87 13.44
CA ARG A 72 0.99 26.76 14.60
C ARG A 72 0.60 28.20 14.27
N ALA A 73 1.08 28.73 13.15
CA ALA A 73 0.80 30.09 12.71
C ALA A 73 -0.68 30.31 12.39
N LEU A 74 -1.37 29.28 11.90
CA LEU A 74 -2.81 29.29 11.61
C LEU A 74 -3.67 28.98 12.86
N GLY A 75 -3.06 28.66 14.00
CA GLY A 75 -3.79 28.26 15.21
C GLY A 75 -4.45 26.90 15.09
N PHE A 76 -4.01 26.04 14.19
CA PHE A 76 -4.57 24.73 13.94
C PHE A 76 -3.90 23.65 14.81
N SER A 77 -4.68 22.63 15.18
CA SER A 77 -4.13 21.46 15.86
C SER A 77 -3.25 20.66 14.92
N LEU A 78 -2.03 20.36 15.36
CA LEU A 78 -1.08 19.59 14.55
C LEU A 78 -1.49 18.11 14.49
N PRO A 79 -1.63 17.50 13.29
CA PRO A 79 -1.83 16.05 13.16
C PRO A 79 -0.56 15.28 13.55
N LYS A 80 -0.72 13.99 13.82
CA LYS A 80 0.42 13.09 13.98
C LYS A 80 0.96 12.69 12.62
N TYR A 81 2.26 12.80 12.40
CA TYR A 81 2.88 12.36 11.15
C TYR A 81 3.42 10.95 11.24
N VAL A 82 3.30 10.25 10.13
CA VAL A 82 3.72 8.87 9.91
C VAL A 82 4.52 8.85 8.60
N HIS A 83 5.86 8.99 8.69
CA HIS A 83 6.72 8.97 7.51
C HIS A 83 7.21 7.55 7.24
N ILE A 84 6.75 6.97 6.13
CA ILE A 84 7.13 5.62 5.70
C ILE A 84 8.21 5.67 4.63
N GLY A 85 9.10 4.69 4.64
CA GLY A 85 10.12 4.53 3.60
C GLY A 85 9.50 4.14 2.25
N PRO A 86 10.19 4.44 1.14
CA PRO A 86 9.71 4.12 -0.20
C PRO A 86 9.71 2.63 -0.48
N LEU A 87 8.90 2.21 -1.45
CA LEU A 87 9.00 0.88 -2.01
C LEU A 87 10.26 0.79 -2.90
N MET A 88 11.11 -0.20 -2.62
CA MET A 88 12.41 -0.41 -3.25
C MET A 88 12.36 -1.64 -4.17
N LYS A 89 13.26 -1.71 -5.14
CA LYS A 89 13.49 -2.87 -6.01
C LYS A 89 14.99 -3.11 -6.17
N MET A 90 15.37 -4.36 -6.34
CA MET A 90 16.74 -4.71 -6.75
C MET A 90 16.95 -4.31 -8.21
N ASP A 91 18.09 -3.67 -8.48
CA ASP A 91 18.59 -3.34 -9.82
C ASP A 91 20.04 -3.82 -9.90
N GLY A 92 20.22 -5.04 -10.39
CA GLY A 92 21.47 -5.76 -10.22
C GLY A 92 21.79 -5.99 -8.75
N ALA A 93 22.98 -5.54 -8.31
CA ALA A 93 23.44 -5.66 -6.93
C ALA A 93 22.99 -4.48 -6.01
N SER A 94 22.35 -3.46 -6.56
CA SER A 94 21.94 -2.26 -5.80
C SER A 94 20.43 -2.21 -5.59
N LYS A 95 20.03 -1.49 -4.52
CA LYS A 95 18.62 -1.18 -4.27
C LYS A 95 18.30 0.20 -4.81
N ARG A 96 17.19 0.34 -5.51
CA ARG A 96 16.66 1.64 -5.94
C ARG A 96 15.19 1.79 -5.58
N LYS A 97 14.72 3.03 -5.44
CA LYS A 97 13.29 3.35 -5.32
C LYS A 97 12.56 2.93 -6.60
N LEU A 98 11.39 2.32 -6.49
CA LEU A 98 10.51 2.09 -7.62
C LEU A 98 10.06 3.42 -8.22
N SER A 99 9.93 3.45 -9.54
CA SER A 99 9.61 4.63 -10.32
C SER A 99 8.44 4.35 -11.25
N LYS A 100 7.42 5.20 -11.25
CA LYS A 100 6.24 5.07 -12.13
C LYS A 100 6.59 4.96 -13.63
N ARG A 101 7.76 5.47 -14.04
CA ARG A 101 8.19 5.42 -15.45
C ARG A 101 8.89 4.13 -15.84
N LYS A 102 9.48 3.42 -14.88
CA LYS A 102 10.30 2.22 -15.13
C LYS A 102 9.68 0.94 -14.61
N ASP A 103 8.83 1.04 -13.59
CA ASP A 103 8.34 -0.09 -12.83
C ASP A 103 6.81 -0.15 -12.89
N PRO A 104 6.24 -0.99 -13.77
CA PRO A 104 4.79 -1.13 -13.92
C PRO A 104 4.12 -1.59 -12.61
N GLU A 105 4.86 -2.25 -11.74
CA GLU A 105 4.40 -2.73 -10.42
C GLU A 105 3.99 -1.60 -9.45
N LEU A 106 4.27 -0.33 -9.79
CA LEU A 106 3.75 0.83 -9.05
C LEU A 106 2.31 1.22 -9.45
N ALA A 107 1.78 0.65 -10.52
CA ALA A 107 0.42 0.90 -10.95
C ALA A 107 -0.52 -0.23 -10.51
N LEU A 108 -1.65 0.09 -9.90
CA LEU A 108 -2.64 -0.93 -9.53
C LEU A 108 -3.20 -1.68 -10.75
N THR A 109 -3.28 -1.00 -11.89
CA THR A 109 -3.68 -1.59 -13.18
C THR A 109 -2.78 -2.73 -13.63
N TYR A 110 -1.48 -2.72 -13.26
CA TYR A 110 -0.55 -3.81 -13.53
C TYR A 110 -1.03 -5.12 -12.90
N TYR A 111 -1.36 -5.10 -11.61
CA TYR A 111 -1.79 -6.30 -10.90
C TYR A 111 -3.11 -6.84 -11.44
N LYS A 112 -4.02 -5.95 -11.84
CA LYS A 112 -5.25 -6.34 -12.50
C LYS A 112 -4.98 -7.02 -13.84
N ALA A 113 -4.13 -6.44 -14.68
CA ALA A 113 -3.77 -7.00 -16.00
C ALA A 113 -3.00 -8.33 -15.89
N GLU A 114 -2.17 -8.49 -14.85
CA GLU A 114 -1.49 -9.76 -14.56
C GLU A 114 -2.41 -10.80 -13.88
N GLY A 115 -3.64 -10.44 -13.56
CA GLY A 115 -4.63 -11.37 -13.00
C GLY A 115 -4.46 -11.68 -11.52
N PHE A 116 -3.78 -10.83 -10.75
CA PHE A 116 -3.70 -11.01 -9.31
C PHE A 116 -5.02 -10.70 -8.62
N PRO A 117 -5.52 -11.56 -7.71
CA PRO A 117 -6.66 -11.21 -6.87
C PRO A 117 -6.39 -9.94 -6.06
N VAL A 118 -7.37 -9.04 -5.97
CA VAL A 118 -7.27 -7.80 -5.18
C VAL A 118 -6.85 -8.09 -3.74
N ARG A 119 -7.46 -9.12 -3.12
CA ARG A 119 -7.10 -9.56 -1.77
C ARG A 119 -5.63 -9.98 -1.65
N ALA A 120 -5.08 -10.67 -2.65
CA ALA A 120 -3.69 -11.09 -2.63
C ALA A 120 -2.72 -9.89 -2.67
N VAL A 121 -3.01 -8.90 -3.51
CA VAL A 121 -2.23 -7.66 -3.58
C VAL A 121 -2.31 -6.91 -2.25
N TYR A 122 -3.50 -6.80 -1.66
CA TYR A 122 -3.68 -6.17 -0.35
C TYR A 122 -2.86 -6.88 0.74
N GLU A 123 -2.96 -8.20 0.86
CA GLU A 123 -2.21 -8.97 1.85
C GLU A 123 -0.70 -8.88 1.62
N TYR A 124 -0.25 -8.87 0.38
CA TYR A 124 1.16 -8.67 0.06
C TYR A 124 1.64 -7.27 0.50
N VAL A 125 0.91 -6.22 0.19
CA VAL A 125 1.24 -4.86 0.63
C VAL A 125 1.29 -4.78 2.15
N MET A 126 0.37 -5.45 2.87
CA MET A 126 0.39 -5.51 4.32
C MET A 126 1.65 -6.20 4.87
N THR A 127 2.18 -7.23 4.21
CA THR A 127 3.46 -7.86 4.61
C THR A 127 4.65 -6.91 4.42
N LEU A 128 4.60 -6.03 3.44
CA LEU A 128 5.64 -5.02 3.20
C LEU A 128 5.57 -3.88 4.21
N LEU A 129 4.37 -3.46 4.59
CA LEU A 129 4.15 -2.33 5.48
C LEU A 129 4.39 -2.68 6.95
N ASN A 130 3.95 -3.86 7.39
CA ASN A 130 3.89 -4.19 8.81
C ASN A 130 4.59 -5.51 9.12
N SER A 131 5.68 -5.44 9.89
CA SER A 131 6.59 -6.57 10.15
C SER A 131 5.95 -7.78 10.84
N ASN A 132 4.79 -7.62 11.48
CA ASN A 132 4.09 -8.72 12.18
C ASN A 132 2.84 -9.22 11.44
N TYR A 133 2.56 -8.70 10.24
CA TYR A 133 1.37 -9.12 9.48
C TYR A 133 1.46 -10.60 9.07
N GLU A 134 2.62 -11.04 8.62
CA GLU A 134 2.81 -12.41 8.15
C GLU A 134 2.62 -13.45 9.27
N ASP A 135 3.15 -13.18 10.46
CA ASP A 135 2.97 -14.04 11.63
C ASP A 135 1.52 -14.06 12.08
N TRP A 136 0.87 -12.90 12.10
CA TRP A 136 -0.56 -12.83 12.40
C TRP A 136 -1.39 -13.60 11.37
N ARG A 137 -1.11 -13.46 10.09
CA ARG A 137 -1.83 -14.19 9.01
C ARG A 137 -1.64 -15.70 9.15
N ARG A 138 -0.44 -16.15 9.52
CA ARG A 138 -0.15 -17.58 9.77
C ARG A 138 -0.96 -18.14 10.95
N ALA A 139 -1.11 -17.34 11.99
CA ALA A 139 -1.91 -17.70 13.17
C ALA A 139 -3.44 -17.59 12.92
N ASN A 140 -3.86 -16.78 11.95
CA ASN A 140 -5.26 -16.48 11.65
C ASN A 140 -5.56 -16.65 10.14
N PRO A 141 -5.47 -17.87 9.58
CA PRO A 141 -5.51 -18.12 8.15
C PRO A 141 -6.85 -17.76 7.50
N THR A 142 -7.95 -17.81 8.25
CA THR A 142 -9.32 -17.54 7.77
C THR A 142 -9.85 -16.16 8.15
N ALA A 143 -9.14 -15.40 8.98
CA ALA A 143 -9.56 -14.07 9.39
C ALA A 143 -9.55 -13.09 8.17
N LYS A 144 -10.41 -12.07 8.22
CA LYS A 144 -10.35 -11.01 7.21
C LYS A 144 -9.09 -10.18 7.41
N PRO A 145 -8.47 -9.64 6.35
CA PRO A 145 -7.30 -8.77 6.47
C PRO A 145 -7.55 -7.55 7.39
N GLU A 146 -8.79 -7.05 7.41
CA GLU A 146 -9.22 -5.91 8.21
C GLU A 146 -9.23 -6.19 9.72
N ASP A 147 -9.24 -7.48 10.11
CA ASP A 147 -9.19 -7.89 11.52
C ASP A 147 -7.77 -7.79 12.11
N PHE A 148 -6.77 -7.47 11.26
CA PHE A 148 -5.39 -7.32 11.70
C PHE A 148 -5.24 -6.12 12.65
N PRO A 149 -4.67 -6.30 13.86
CA PRO A 149 -4.45 -5.22 14.80
C PRO A 149 -3.31 -4.29 14.33
N PHE A 150 -3.63 -3.44 13.36
CA PHE A 150 -2.67 -2.53 12.73
C PHE A 150 -2.04 -1.55 13.73
N SER A 151 -0.75 -1.38 13.65
CA SER A 151 -0.01 -0.41 14.48
C SER A 151 1.07 0.32 13.67
N CYS A 152 1.06 1.64 13.72
CA CYS A 152 2.11 2.46 13.11
C CYS A 152 3.50 2.16 13.67
N LYS A 153 3.61 1.68 14.92
CA LYS A 153 4.89 1.31 15.53
C LYS A 153 5.57 0.11 14.88
N LYS A 154 4.82 -0.66 14.08
CA LYS A 154 5.31 -1.86 13.38
C LYS A 154 5.53 -1.61 11.88
N LEU A 155 5.36 -0.37 11.43
CA LEU A 155 5.68 0.02 10.06
C LEU A 155 7.20 0.01 9.85
N ASN A 156 7.62 -0.36 8.63
CA ASN A 156 9.03 -0.43 8.28
C ASN A 156 9.59 0.98 7.99
N PRO A 157 10.50 1.51 8.82
CA PRO A 157 11.06 2.85 8.64
C PRO A 157 12.04 2.97 7.46
N ALA A 158 12.64 1.86 7.02
CA ALA A 158 13.64 1.84 5.94
C ALA A 158 13.04 1.65 4.55
N GLY A 159 11.72 1.47 4.46
CA GLY A 159 11.05 1.04 3.23
C GLY A 159 11.10 -0.48 3.05
N ALA A 160 10.34 -0.97 2.09
CA ALA A 160 10.20 -2.38 1.81
C ALA A 160 10.78 -2.72 0.43
N LEU A 161 11.35 -3.91 0.30
CA LEU A 161 11.82 -4.44 -0.98
C LEU A 161 10.67 -5.17 -1.66
N PHE A 162 10.31 -4.74 -2.87
CA PHE A 162 9.35 -5.45 -3.71
C PHE A 162 9.95 -6.77 -4.17
N ASP A 163 9.23 -7.85 -3.94
CA ASP A 163 9.59 -9.22 -4.32
C ASP A 163 8.39 -9.87 -5.04
N TYR A 164 8.55 -10.09 -6.34
CA TYR A 164 7.51 -10.69 -7.17
C TYR A 164 7.24 -12.16 -6.79
N ALA A 165 8.28 -12.92 -6.45
CA ALA A 165 8.11 -14.31 -6.03
C ALA A 165 7.29 -14.39 -4.73
N LYS A 166 7.55 -13.49 -3.78
CA LYS A 166 6.76 -13.39 -2.55
C LYS A 166 5.31 -12.99 -2.82
N LEU A 167 5.06 -12.08 -3.78
CA LEU A 167 3.70 -11.75 -4.21
C LEU A 167 2.97 -12.98 -4.75
N CYS A 168 3.62 -13.76 -5.61
CA CYS A 168 3.05 -15.00 -6.13
C CYS A 168 2.74 -16.00 -4.99
N ASP A 169 3.64 -16.16 -4.02
CA ASP A 169 3.42 -17.04 -2.89
C ASP A 169 2.23 -16.61 -2.02
N VAL A 170 2.11 -15.31 -1.74
CA VAL A 170 0.96 -14.74 -1.03
C VAL A 170 -0.33 -15.00 -1.83
N SER A 171 -0.28 -14.78 -3.14
CA SER A 171 -1.44 -14.99 -4.00
C SER A 171 -1.89 -16.45 -4.05
N LYS A 172 -0.95 -17.40 -4.21
CA LYS A 172 -1.24 -18.84 -4.12
C LYS A 172 -1.90 -19.21 -2.80
N ASN A 173 -1.43 -18.64 -1.69
CA ASN A 173 -2.05 -18.85 -0.39
C ASN A 173 -3.48 -18.34 -0.34
N VAL A 174 -3.73 -17.12 -0.83
CA VAL A 174 -5.07 -16.51 -0.88
C VAL A 174 -6.01 -17.34 -1.76
N ILE A 175 -5.62 -17.66 -2.99
CA ILE A 175 -6.44 -18.44 -3.93
C ILE A 175 -6.73 -19.83 -3.36
N SER A 176 -5.78 -20.46 -2.69
CA SER A 176 -5.97 -21.79 -2.09
C SER A 176 -7.06 -21.85 -1.02
N THR A 177 -7.39 -20.70 -0.41
CA THR A 177 -8.47 -20.61 0.61
C THR A 177 -9.85 -20.37 0.02
N MET A 178 -9.93 -20.04 -1.27
CA MET A 178 -11.19 -19.77 -1.96
C MET A 178 -11.93 -21.09 -2.31
N THR A 179 -13.24 -21.01 -2.37
CA THR A 179 -14.07 -22.10 -2.92
C THR A 179 -13.88 -22.20 -4.44
N ALA A 180 -14.21 -23.35 -5.01
CA ALA A 180 -14.19 -23.52 -6.47
C ALA A 180 -15.10 -22.51 -7.20
N GLN A 181 -16.25 -22.19 -6.59
CA GLN A 181 -17.21 -21.24 -7.14
C GLN A 181 -16.65 -19.81 -7.13
N GLU A 182 -15.96 -19.40 -6.07
CA GLU A 182 -15.28 -18.09 -6.01
C GLU A 182 -14.18 -17.99 -7.07
N VAL A 183 -13.34 -19.03 -7.19
CA VAL A 183 -12.29 -19.07 -8.23
C VAL A 183 -12.89 -19.00 -9.63
N TYR A 184 -13.93 -19.80 -9.91
CA TYR A 184 -14.64 -19.75 -11.20
C TYR A 184 -15.14 -18.33 -11.50
N GLY A 185 -15.85 -17.69 -10.54
CA GLY A 185 -16.43 -16.38 -10.74
C GLY A 185 -15.38 -15.31 -11.06
N LEU A 186 -14.29 -15.27 -10.27
CA LEU A 186 -13.21 -14.30 -10.44
C LEU A 186 -12.37 -14.56 -11.70
N THR A 187 -12.14 -15.82 -12.06
CA THR A 187 -11.46 -16.18 -13.30
C THR A 187 -12.30 -15.79 -14.52
N LEU A 188 -13.61 -16.03 -14.47
CA LEU A 188 -14.53 -15.64 -15.55
C LEU A 188 -14.60 -14.11 -15.71
N GLU A 189 -14.63 -13.36 -14.61
CA GLU A 189 -14.60 -11.89 -14.64
C GLU A 189 -13.31 -11.39 -15.29
N TYR A 190 -12.16 -11.93 -14.90
CA TYR A 190 -10.87 -11.61 -15.50
C TYR A 190 -10.84 -11.97 -16.99
N ALA A 191 -11.23 -13.19 -17.34
CA ALA A 191 -11.19 -13.67 -18.73
C ALA A 191 -12.08 -12.84 -19.66
N ARG A 192 -13.25 -12.42 -19.23
CA ARG A 192 -14.14 -11.55 -20.04
C ARG A 192 -13.47 -10.22 -20.43
N GLU A 193 -12.57 -9.70 -19.61
CA GLU A 193 -11.88 -8.43 -19.88
C GLU A 193 -10.57 -8.63 -20.64
N PHE A 194 -9.81 -9.69 -20.33
CA PHE A 194 -8.42 -9.85 -20.80
C PHE A 194 -8.22 -11.03 -21.77
N ASP A 195 -9.12 -12.00 -21.77
CA ASP A 195 -9.10 -13.17 -22.65
C ASP A 195 -10.56 -13.62 -22.97
N PRO A 196 -11.27 -12.89 -23.84
CA PRO A 196 -12.68 -13.16 -24.13
C PRO A 196 -12.95 -14.57 -24.64
N GLU A 197 -12.05 -15.16 -25.42
CA GLU A 197 -12.20 -16.52 -25.95
C GLU A 197 -12.22 -17.55 -24.80
N PHE A 198 -11.29 -17.43 -23.86
CA PHE A 198 -11.31 -18.25 -22.66
C PHE A 198 -12.52 -17.97 -21.77
N GLY A 199 -12.95 -16.70 -21.69
CA GLY A 199 -14.17 -16.31 -20.98
C GLY A 199 -15.43 -16.97 -21.54
N GLU A 200 -15.56 -17.06 -22.86
CA GLU A 200 -16.66 -17.78 -23.53
C GLU A 200 -16.59 -19.29 -23.26
N ALA A 201 -15.41 -19.89 -23.33
CA ALA A 201 -15.21 -21.29 -23.01
C ALA A 201 -15.61 -21.62 -21.56
N LEU A 202 -15.19 -20.80 -20.56
CA LEU A 202 -15.59 -20.97 -19.17
C LEU A 202 -17.12 -20.81 -18.97
N ALA A 203 -17.73 -19.88 -19.68
CA ALA A 203 -19.16 -19.59 -19.58
C ALA A 203 -20.03 -20.66 -20.28
N SER A 204 -19.49 -21.40 -21.24
CA SER A 204 -20.22 -22.43 -21.99
C SER A 204 -20.61 -23.64 -21.12
N ASP A 205 -19.80 -24.01 -20.14
CA ASP A 205 -20.09 -25.06 -19.17
C ASP A 205 -19.61 -24.69 -17.75
N PRO A 206 -20.39 -23.90 -17.02
CA PRO A 206 -20.04 -23.47 -15.67
C PRO A 206 -19.88 -24.62 -14.68
N ALA A 207 -20.63 -25.70 -14.85
CA ALA A 207 -20.56 -26.85 -13.95
C ALA A 207 -19.23 -27.61 -14.12
N TYR A 208 -18.84 -27.84 -15.37
CA TYR A 208 -17.54 -28.47 -15.67
C TYR A 208 -16.36 -27.59 -15.23
N ALA A 209 -16.38 -26.29 -15.55
CA ALA A 209 -15.34 -25.36 -15.13
C ALA A 209 -15.20 -25.32 -13.60
N THR A 210 -16.31 -25.23 -12.85
CA THR A 210 -16.29 -25.26 -11.39
C THR A 210 -15.75 -26.60 -10.86
N ALA A 211 -16.08 -27.72 -11.49
CA ALA A 211 -15.56 -29.05 -11.11
C ALA A 211 -14.04 -29.14 -11.28
N ILE A 212 -13.48 -28.54 -12.34
CA ILE A 212 -12.02 -28.44 -12.54
C ILE A 212 -11.40 -27.63 -11.41
N PHE A 213 -11.95 -26.47 -11.07
CA PHE A 213 -11.44 -25.64 -9.97
C PHE A 213 -11.62 -26.26 -8.59
N ALA A 214 -12.49 -27.26 -8.45
CA ALA A 214 -12.65 -28.02 -7.19
C ALA A 214 -11.51 -29.02 -6.92
N ILE A 215 -10.74 -29.38 -7.93
CA ILE A 215 -9.67 -30.37 -7.81
C ILE A 215 -8.60 -29.89 -6.82
N GLY A 216 -8.43 -30.62 -5.71
CA GLY A 216 -7.45 -30.31 -4.67
C GLY A 216 -7.81 -29.12 -3.77
N ARG A 217 -9.06 -28.63 -3.79
CA ARG A 217 -9.56 -27.57 -2.88
C ARG A 217 -10.30 -28.17 -1.68
N GLY A 218 -10.41 -27.39 -0.60
CA GLY A 218 -11.23 -27.74 0.57
C GLY A 218 -10.63 -28.79 1.50
N GLY A 219 -9.46 -29.33 1.23
CA GLY A 219 -8.78 -30.31 2.09
C GLY A 219 -7.86 -29.67 3.16
N LYS A 220 -7.27 -30.51 4.02
CA LYS A 220 -6.27 -30.05 5.01
C LYS A 220 -5.01 -29.43 4.38
N LYS A 221 -4.68 -29.77 3.14
CA LYS A 221 -3.58 -29.23 2.36
C LYS A 221 -4.12 -28.82 0.98
N PRO A 222 -4.76 -27.63 0.88
CA PRO A 222 -5.29 -27.18 -0.40
C PRO A 222 -4.15 -26.95 -1.40
N ARG A 223 -4.46 -27.18 -2.66
CA ARG A 223 -3.53 -26.99 -3.79
C ARG A 223 -3.18 -25.50 -3.94
N LYS A 224 -1.90 -25.20 -4.19
CA LYS A 224 -1.33 -23.85 -4.34
C LYS A 224 -0.63 -23.69 -5.68
N ASP A 225 -1.33 -23.98 -6.74
CA ASP A 225 -0.83 -24.00 -8.11
C ASP A 225 -1.08 -22.69 -8.86
N LEU A 226 -2.18 -22.01 -8.56
CA LEU A 226 -2.53 -20.75 -9.22
C LEU A 226 -2.06 -19.55 -8.41
N ALA A 227 -1.29 -18.65 -9.04
CA ALA A 227 -0.93 -17.35 -8.49
C ALA A 227 -1.77 -16.23 -9.09
N THR A 228 -2.25 -16.39 -10.32
CA THR A 228 -3.04 -15.39 -11.06
C THR A 228 -4.17 -16.06 -11.82
N TRP A 229 -5.12 -15.25 -12.27
CA TRP A 229 -6.21 -15.71 -13.15
C TRP A 229 -5.75 -15.95 -14.60
N LYS A 230 -4.51 -15.56 -14.92
CA LYS A 230 -3.88 -15.72 -16.23
C LYS A 230 -3.28 -17.12 -16.42
N GLU A 231 -3.00 -17.85 -15.35
CA GLU A 231 -2.52 -19.25 -15.32
C GLU A 231 -3.68 -20.24 -15.49
#